data_a7bf971e71fb4ad8006bfeddcb8de3c9
#
_entry.id   a7bf971e71fb4ad8006bfeddcb8de3c9
#
_cell.length_a   1.000
_cell.length_b   1.000
_cell.length_c   1.000
_cell.angle_alpha   90.00
_cell.angle_beta   90.00
_cell.angle_gamma   90.00
#
_symmetry.space_group_name_H-M   'P 1'
#
loop_
_entity.id
_entity.type
_entity.pdbx_description
1 polymer ?
#
loop_
_entity_poly.entity_id
_entity_poly.type
_entity_poly.pdbx_seq_one_letter_code
_entity_poly.pdbx_strand_id
1 'polypeptide(L)'
;RKLSKRDPQSNLLIHRYRGMIPEGLLNYLALLGWSLSADRDVFSATEMIEAFDVHDVGPNPARFDPKKCEAINAEQVRALGEEDFRDRLVPYLADIYPDPTDETAQAPLVSAASFDGLSAREQEILTAAAPLIQTRIQLLRECRDMLGFLFVDDADLVIDGRARDRLKDSAADVLDAGIRALEGLAEDQWTKDGLEDALRCAIVDGRGMPGGEGIKPRLAFGPLRVAVTGRQVSPPLFESMEILGASSSLARLRALRDRLG
;
A
#
# COMPACT_ATOMS: atom_id res chain seq x y z
N ARG A 1 -4.94 -1.35 32.14
CA ARG A 1 -3.60 -1.02 32.67
C ARG A 1 -3.31 0.45 32.35
N LYS A 2 -2.77 1.20 33.29
CA LYS A 2 -2.33 2.59 33.06
C LYS A 2 -1.13 2.57 32.10
N LEU A 3 -1.17 3.41 31.06
CA LEU A 3 0.00 3.62 30.16
C LEU A 3 1.16 4.17 30.98
N SER A 4 2.32 3.57 30.83
CA SER A 4 3.57 3.96 31.50
C SER A 4 4.46 4.68 30.46
N LYS A 5 5.32 5.59 30.90
CA LYS A 5 6.33 6.22 30.03
C LYS A 5 7.28 5.21 29.38
N ARG A 6 7.31 3.96 29.87
CA ARG A 6 8.11 2.85 29.33
C ARG A 6 7.34 1.99 28.31
N ASP A 7 6.03 2.20 28.17
CA ASP A 7 5.25 1.48 27.17
C ASP A 7 5.50 2.13 25.79
N PRO A 8 5.90 1.37 24.76
CA PRO A 8 6.14 1.93 23.43
C PRO A 8 4.95 2.75 22.89
N GLN A 9 3.72 2.31 23.21
CA GLN A 9 2.48 3.01 22.81
C GLN A 9 2.28 4.38 23.46
N SER A 10 3.05 4.74 24.50
CA SER A 10 3.02 6.08 25.09
C SER A 10 4.04 7.03 24.48
N ASN A 11 4.89 6.54 23.58
CA ASN A 11 5.86 7.34 22.85
C ASN A 11 5.23 7.91 21.59
N LEU A 12 5.11 9.24 21.52
CA LEU A 12 4.53 9.93 20.36
C LEU A 12 5.29 9.62 19.05
N LEU A 13 6.60 9.43 19.13
CA LEU A 13 7.42 9.16 17.95
C LEU A 13 7.11 7.80 17.31
N ILE A 14 6.64 6.81 18.09
CA ILE A 14 6.23 5.53 17.51
C ILE A 14 4.97 5.65 16.65
N HIS A 15 4.05 6.53 17.03
CA HIS A 15 2.86 6.79 16.21
C HIS A 15 3.24 7.45 14.89
N ARG A 16 4.17 8.42 14.93
CA ARG A 16 4.71 9.04 13.71
C ARG A 16 5.45 8.01 12.85
N TYR A 17 6.35 7.23 13.43
CA TYR A 17 7.06 6.15 12.72
C TYR A 17 6.10 5.20 12.00
N ARG A 18 5.02 4.79 12.66
CA ARG A 18 4.00 3.90 12.09
C ARG A 18 3.15 4.56 10.99
N GLY A 19 3.18 5.88 10.88
CA GLY A 19 2.41 6.60 9.88
C GLY A 19 1.03 7.05 10.34
N MET A 20 0.86 7.24 11.64
CA MET A 20 -0.32 7.92 12.17
C MET A 20 -0.20 9.41 11.89
N ILE A 21 -1.23 10.01 11.29
CA ILE A 21 -1.28 11.44 11.01
C ILE A 21 -1.75 12.24 12.24
N PRO A 22 -1.33 13.51 12.38
CA PRO A 22 -1.73 14.34 13.51
C PRO A 22 -3.24 14.42 13.69
N GLU A 23 -3.98 14.54 12.59
CA GLU A 23 -5.45 14.62 12.56
C GLU A 23 -6.09 13.37 13.18
N GLY A 24 -5.60 12.18 12.79
CA GLY A 24 -6.10 10.89 13.29
C GLY A 24 -5.80 10.72 14.79
N LEU A 25 -4.58 11.05 15.20
CA LEU A 25 -4.20 10.94 16.62
C LEU A 25 -4.96 11.95 17.49
N LEU A 26 -5.08 13.21 17.06
CA LEU A 26 -5.81 14.23 17.77
C LEU A 26 -7.28 13.88 17.94
N ASN A 27 -7.94 13.46 16.86
CA ASN A 27 -9.33 13.01 16.87
C ASN A 27 -9.53 11.88 17.89
N TYR A 28 -8.68 10.85 17.84
CA TYR A 28 -8.77 9.73 18.78
C TYR A 28 -8.53 10.16 20.24
N LEU A 29 -7.53 11.00 20.51
CA LEU A 29 -7.26 11.47 21.87
C LEU A 29 -8.42 12.27 22.45
N ALA A 30 -9.11 13.07 21.63
CA ALA A 30 -10.32 13.78 22.06
C ALA A 30 -11.39 12.81 22.56
N LEU A 31 -11.60 11.70 21.85
CA LEU A 31 -12.60 10.68 22.22
C LEU A 31 -12.31 9.95 23.53
N LEU A 32 -11.11 10.09 24.11
CA LEU A 32 -10.81 9.50 25.41
C LEU A 32 -11.55 10.13 26.57
N GLY A 33 -12.15 11.31 26.39
CA GLY A 33 -12.90 11.99 27.43
C GLY A 33 -13.99 12.91 26.92
N TRP A 34 -14.07 13.11 25.61
CA TRP A 34 -15.03 14.02 24.98
C TRP A 34 -15.58 13.38 23.68
N SER A 35 -16.72 13.83 23.21
CA SER A 35 -17.28 13.43 21.91
C SER A 35 -18.02 14.59 21.27
N LEU A 36 -17.92 14.72 19.96
CA LEU A 36 -18.65 15.74 19.20
C LEU A 36 -20.15 15.48 19.23
N SER A 37 -20.56 14.21 19.05
CA SER A 37 -21.94 13.73 19.21
C SER A 37 -21.92 12.24 19.56
N ALA A 38 -23.07 11.69 19.92
CA ALA A 38 -23.18 10.29 20.38
C ALA A 38 -22.92 9.25 19.28
N ASP A 39 -23.07 9.62 18.02
CA ASP A 39 -23.04 8.75 16.83
C ASP A 39 -21.89 9.07 15.87
N ARG A 40 -21.00 10.00 16.25
CA ARG A 40 -19.94 10.48 15.36
C ARG A 40 -18.57 10.45 16.03
N ASP A 41 -17.74 9.50 15.62
CA ASP A 41 -16.37 9.31 16.11
C ASP A 41 -15.32 10.09 15.29
N VAL A 42 -15.60 10.42 14.02
CA VAL A 42 -14.65 11.09 13.13
C VAL A 42 -15.06 12.53 12.89
N PHE A 43 -14.14 13.45 13.18
CA PHE A 43 -14.33 14.89 13.04
C PHE A 43 -13.00 15.58 12.76
N SER A 44 -13.05 16.75 12.12
CA SER A 44 -11.89 17.58 11.84
C SER A 44 -11.41 18.33 13.07
N ALA A 45 -10.16 18.82 13.04
CA ALA A 45 -9.64 19.71 14.08
C ALA A 45 -10.45 21.01 14.19
N THR A 46 -10.96 21.55 13.08
CA THR A 46 -11.81 22.74 13.06
C THR A 46 -13.12 22.50 13.80
N GLU A 47 -13.83 21.41 13.48
CA GLU A 47 -15.07 21.05 14.18
C GLU A 47 -14.84 20.83 15.68
N MET A 48 -13.69 20.22 16.03
CA MET A 48 -13.33 20.04 17.43
C MET A 48 -13.12 21.37 18.13
N ILE A 49 -12.38 22.32 17.53
CA ILE A 49 -12.11 23.66 18.12
C ILE A 49 -13.41 24.43 18.32
N GLU A 50 -14.34 24.35 17.37
CA GLU A 50 -15.62 25.06 17.43
C GLU A 50 -16.58 24.50 18.49
N ALA A 51 -16.54 23.19 18.74
CA ALA A 51 -17.49 22.50 19.60
C ALA A 51 -16.93 22.12 20.97
N PHE A 52 -15.61 22.14 21.18
CA PHE A 52 -15.00 21.65 22.41
C PHE A 52 -15.25 22.61 23.59
N ASP A 53 -15.85 22.07 24.64
CA ASP A 53 -15.89 22.69 25.97
C ASP A 53 -15.29 21.74 27.02
N VAL A 54 -14.41 22.29 27.86
CA VAL A 54 -13.78 21.51 28.93
C VAL A 54 -14.77 20.96 29.95
N HIS A 55 -15.94 21.61 30.10
CA HIS A 55 -17.01 21.15 31.00
C HIS A 55 -17.70 19.89 30.51
N ASP A 56 -17.63 19.61 29.21
CA ASP A 56 -18.21 18.40 28.59
C ASP A 56 -17.26 17.19 28.69
N VAL A 57 -16.05 17.39 29.23
CA VAL A 57 -15.07 16.29 29.38
C VAL A 57 -15.49 15.37 30.53
N GLY A 58 -15.78 14.10 30.19
CA GLY A 58 -16.16 13.09 31.16
C GLY A 58 -15.02 12.71 32.10
N PRO A 59 -15.25 12.57 33.42
CA PRO A 59 -14.20 12.23 34.40
C PRO A 59 -13.84 10.72 34.41
N ASN A 60 -14.47 9.91 33.56
CA ASN A 60 -14.27 8.48 33.53
C ASN A 60 -12.88 8.12 32.99
N PRO A 61 -12.19 7.14 33.61
CA PRO A 61 -10.91 6.67 33.10
C PRO A 61 -11.09 6.04 31.71
N ALA A 62 -10.45 6.62 30.71
CA ALA A 62 -10.43 6.07 29.37
C ALA A 62 -9.28 5.05 29.20
N ARG A 63 -9.55 4.01 28.41
CA ARG A 63 -8.55 3.02 28.02
C ARG A 63 -8.12 3.28 26.58
N PHE A 64 -6.81 3.38 26.36
CA PHE A 64 -6.27 3.48 25.01
C PHE A 64 -6.53 2.16 24.25
N ASP A 65 -7.23 2.27 23.11
CA ASP A 65 -7.49 1.18 22.18
C ASP A 65 -6.74 1.45 20.85
N PRO A 66 -5.63 0.73 20.61
CA PRO A 66 -4.85 0.91 19.38
C PRO A 66 -5.65 0.66 18.11
N LYS A 67 -6.56 -0.31 18.10
CA LYS A 67 -7.36 -0.65 16.92
C LYS A 67 -8.35 0.46 16.57
N LYS A 68 -9.03 1.03 17.57
CA LYS A 68 -9.91 2.18 17.35
C LYS A 68 -9.12 3.39 16.88
N CYS A 69 -7.93 3.61 17.44
CA CYS A 69 -7.03 4.70 17.04
C CYS A 69 -6.61 4.56 15.57
N GLU A 70 -6.21 3.36 15.14
CA GLU A 70 -5.85 3.07 13.75
C GLU A 70 -7.05 3.20 12.79
N ALA A 71 -8.23 2.75 13.20
CA ALA A 71 -9.44 2.90 12.39
C ALA A 71 -9.82 4.37 12.18
N ILE A 72 -9.74 5.21 13.21
CA ILE A 72 -9.96 6.66 13.09
C ILE A 72 -8.90 7.30 12.21
N ASN A 73 -7.63 6.91 12.37
CA ASN A 73 -6.55 7.39 11.51
C ASN A 73 -6.82 7.04 10.04
N ALA A 74 -7.29 5.83 9.75
CA ALA A 74 -7.61 5.41 8.40
C ALA A 74 -8.71 6.28 7.76
N GLU A 75 -9.74 6.68 8.53
CA GLU A 75 -10.78 7.60 8.05
C GLU A 75 -10.19 9.00 7.76
N GLN A 76 -9.33 9.51 8.63
CA GLN A 76 -8.66 10.79 8.42
C GLN A 76 -7.70 10.73 7.20
N VAL A 77 -6.98 9.63 7.00
CA VAL A 77 -6.14 9.42 5.80
C VAL A 77 -6.97 9.42 4.53
N ARG A 78 -8.15 8.77 4.54
CA ARG A 78 -9.07 8.77 3.39
C ARG A 78 -9.65 10.15 3.07
N ALA A 79 -9.76 11.01 4.08
CA ALA A 79 -10.27 12.38 3.93
C ALA A 79 -9.23 13.38 3.40
N LEU A 80 -7.95 13.01 3.34
CA LEU A 80 -6.91 13.87 2.76
C LEU A 80 -7.16 14.10 1.26
N GLY A 81 -6.85 15.29 0.78
CA GLY A 81 -6.78 15.55 -0.64
C GLY A 81 -5.64 14.75 -1.31
N GLU A 82 -5.77 14.46 -2.60
CA GLU A 82 -4.85 13.59 -3.34
C GLU A 82 -3.39 14.07 -3.23
N GLU A 83 -3.14 15.37 -3.40
CA GLU A 83 -1.79 15.93 -3.32
C GLU A 83 -1.22 15.85 -1.90
N ASP A 84 -2.02 16.23 -0.89
CA ASP A 84 -1.60 16.17 0.51
C ASP A 84 -1.32 14.72 0.93
N PHE A 85 -2.17 13.77 0.53
CA PHE A 85 -1.92 12.36 0.78
C PHE A 85 -0.61 11.89 0.14
N ARG A 86 -0.43 12.18 -1.16
CA ARG A 86 0.78 11.83 -1.93
C ARG A 86 2.04 12.38 -1.25
N ASP A 87 2.05 13.65 -0.91
CA ASP A 87 3.22 14.33 -0.35
C ASP A 87 3.58 13.77 1.04
N ARG A 88 2.59 13.41 1.85
CA ARG A 88 2.80 12.77 3.16
C ARG A 88 3.37 11.34 3.08
N LEU A 89 3.30 10.65 1.93
CA LEU A 89 3.94 9.35 1.75
C LEU A 89 5.46 9.46 1.60
N VAL A 90 5.97 10.54 1.02
CA VAL A 90 7.39 10.70 0.67
C VAL A 90 8.32 10.50 1.87
N PRO A 91 8.10 11.11 3.05
CA PRO A 91 8.94 10.89 4.23
C PRO A 91 9.04 9.42 4.65
N TYR A 92 7.98 8.63 4.45
CA TYR A 92 7.99 7.21 4.79
C TYR A 92 8.73 6.38 3.73
N LEU A 93 8.58 6.71 2.45
CA LEU A 93 9.34 6.08 1.37
C LEU A 93 10.85 6.38 1.50
N ALA A 94 11.21 7.60 1.90
CA ALA A 94 12.58 8.03 2.17
C ALA A 94 13.15 7.54 3.51
N ASP A 95 12.35 6.87 4.35
CA ASP A 95 12.70 6.38 5.69
C ASP A 95 13.27 7.45 6.66
N ILE A 96 12.77 8.70 6.56
CA ILE A 96 13.24 9.78 7.45
C ILE A 96 12.66 9.73 8.87
N TYR A 97 11.69 8.86 9.12
CA TYR A 97 11.12 8.62 10.45
C TYR A 97 11.58 7.25 10.97
N PRO A 98 12.73 7.16 11.67
CA PRO A 98 13.26 5.90 12.17
C PRO A 98 12.35 5.31 13.26
N ASP A 99 12.46 3.99 13.45
CA ASP A 99 11.82 3.31 14.57
C ASP A 99 12.46 3.79 15.88
N PRO A 100 11.71 4.42 16.79
CA PRO A 100 12.28 4.88 18.06
C PRO A 100 12.62 3.74 19.04
N THR A 101 12.31 2.50 18.68
CA THR A 101 12.56 1.29 19.47
C THR A 101 13.61 0.36 18.85
N ASP A 102 13.98 0.60 17.60
CA ASP A 102 14.96 -0.17 16.84
C ASP A 102 15.84 0.79 16.02
N GLU A 103 17.15 0.71 16.21
CA GLU A 103 18.12 1.54 15.49
C GLU A 103 18.39 1.06 14.05
N THR A 104 17.79 -0.06 13.62
CA THR A 104 17.93 -0.55 12.25
C THR A 104 17.14 0.33 11.28
N ALA A 105 17.84 1.21 10.59
CA ALA A 105 17.27 2.00 9.50
C ALA A 105 16.97 1.09 8.30
N GLN A 106 15.82 1.30 7.67
CA GLN A 106 15.53 0.69 6.39
C GLN A 106 16.14 1.53 5.26
N ALA A 107 16.56 0.89 4.17
CA ALA A 107 17.03 1.63 3.03
C ALA A 107 15.92 2.56 2.46
N PRO A 108 16.26 3.81 2.08
CA PRO A 108 15.31 4.68 1.40
C PRO A 108 14.90 4.08 0.05
N LEU A 109 13.64 4.23 -0.30
CA LEU A 109 13.08 3.78 -1.59
C LEU A 109 13.05 4.91 -2.62
N VAL A 110 13.16 6.15 -2.18
CA VAL A 110 13.13 7.35 -3.03
C VAL A 110 14.30 8.26 -2.71
N SER A 111 14.65 9.14 -3.68
CA SER A 111 15.86 9.94 -3.66
C SER A 111 15.81 11.17 -2.74
N ALA A 112 14.63 11.59 -2.30
CA ALA A 112 14.46 12.79 -1.47
C ALA A 112 13.35 12.63 -0.42
N ALA A 113 13.33 13.55 0.56
CA ALA A 113 12.38 13.55 1.66
C ALA A 113 11.11 14.40 1.40
N SER A 114 11.03 15.08 0.26
CA SER A 114 9.88 15.88 -0.17
C SER A 114 9.55 15.58 -1.63
N PHE A 115 8.29 15.74 -2.02
CA PHE A 115 7.83 15.45 -3.38
C PHE A 115 8.60 16.27 -4.45
N ASP A 116 8.76 17.56 -4.23
CA ASP A 116 9.47 18.45 -5.18
C ASP A 116 10.96 18.10 -5.33
N GLY A 117 11.55 17.42 -4.36
CA GLY A 117 12.93 16.96 -4.41
C GLY A 117 13.13 15.62 -5.13
N LEU A 118 12.05 14.90 -5.43
CA LEU A 118 12.09 13.63 -6.14
C LEU A 118 12.51 13.83 -7.61
N SER A 119 13.11 12.82 -8.21
CA SER A 119 13.31 12.77 -9.65
C SER A 119 11.97 12.79 -10.41
N ALA A 120 11.97 13.27 -11.65
CA ALA A 120 10.76 13.33 -12.48
C ALA A 120 10.05 11.95 -12.56
N ARG A 121 10.83 10.87 -12.69
CA ARG A 121 10.29 9.49 -12.74
C ARG A 121 9.63 9.08 -11.42
N GLU A 122 10.23 9.41 -10.27
CA GLU A 122 9.64 9.11 -8.96
C GLU A 122 8.34 9.92 -8.74
N GLN A 123 8.32 11.19 -9.18
CA GLN A 123 7.12 12.02 -9.12
C GLN A 123 5.98 11.44 -9.97
N GLU A 124 6.26 11.02 -11.21
CA GLU A 124 5.29 10.36 -12.09
C GLU A 124 4.72 9.09 -11.44
N ILE A 125 5.60 8.20 -10.97
CA ILE A 125 5.21 6.96 -10.31
C ILE A 125 4.33 7.26 -9.10
N LEU A 126 4.76 8.15 -8.22
CA LEU A 126 4.03 8.42 -6.98
C LEU A 126 2.69 9.11 -7.23
N THR A 127 2.62 10.01 -8.21
CA THR A 127 1.38 10.66 -8.62
C THR A 127 0.35 9.64 -9.13
N ALA A 128 0.79 8.66 -9.93
CA ALA A 128 -0.09 7.62 -10.46
C ALA A 128 -0.45 6.56 -9.40
N ALA A 129 0.48 6.22 -8.50
CA ALA A 129 0.32 5.10 -7.57
C ALA A 129 -0.34 5.48 -6.23
N ALA A 130 -0.16 6.70 -5.72
CA ALA A 130 -0.71 7.11 -4.43
C ALA A 130 -2.23 6.93 -4.34
N PRO A 131 -3.05 7.36 -5.32
CA PRO A 131 -4.50 7.16 -5.25
C PRO A 131 -4.93 5.69 -5.15
N LEU A 132 -4.13 4.76 -5.68
CA LEU A 132 -4.42 3.33 -5.67
C LEU A 132 -4.38 2.71 -4.27
N ILE A 133 -3.71 3.36 -3.31
CA ILE A 133 -3.52 2.84 -1.96
C ILE A 133 -4.22 3.63 -0.87
N GLN A 134 -4.72 4.84 -1.12
CA GLN A 134 -5.30 5.71 -0.09
C GLN A 134 -6.43 5.04 0.71
N THR A 135 -7.28 4.26 0.04
CA THR A 135 -8.37 3.51 0.70
C THR A 135 -7.94 2.15 1.25
N ARG A 136 -6.69 1.73 1.01
CA ARG A 136 -6.18 0.39 1.32
C ARG A 136 -5.25 0.36 2.52
N ILE A 137 -4.72 1.50 2.92
CA ILE A 137 -3.82 1.63 4.07
C ILE A 137 -4.52 2.32 5.24
N GLN A 138 -4.10 1.98 6.45
CA GLN A 138 -4.54 2.61 7.68
C GLN A 138 -3.48 3.56 8.25
N LEU A 139 -2.23 3.26 7.96
CA LEU A 139 -1.05 3.97 8.45
C LEU A 139 -0.16 4.31 7.25
N LEU A 140 0.37 5.52 7.19
CA LEU A 140 1.14 5.97 6.01
C LEU A 140 2.38 5.10 5.73
N ARG A 141 3.02 4.52 6.77
CA ARG A 141 4.19 3.66 6.58
C ARG A 141 3.89 2.38 5.77
N GLU A 142 2.63 1.95 5.73
CA GLU A 142 2.23 0.81 4.90
C GLU A 142 2.46 1.05 3.40
N CYS A 143 2.65 2.33 2.98
CA CYS A 143 3.01 2.67 1.60
C CYS A 143 4.29 1.98 1.14
N ARG A 144 5.27 1.74 2.03
CA ARG A 144 6.51 1.04 1.68
C ARG A 144 6.23 -0.39 1.20
N ASP A 145 5.34 -1.08 1.89
CA ASP A 145 4.94 -2.43 1.53
C ASP A 145 4.06 -2.46 0.27
N MET A 146 3.24 -1.43 0.10
CA MET A 146 2.30 -1.35 -1.03
C MET A 146 2.95 -0.84 -2.32
N LEU A 147 3.87 0.11 -2.24
CA LEU A 147 4.44 0.79 -3.41
C LEU A 147 5.93 0.51 -3.64
N GLY A 148 6.63 -0.11 -2.66
CA GLY A 148 8.08 -0.29 -2.72
C GLY A 148 8.58 -0.98 -3.98
N PHE A 149 7.81 -1.90 -4.55
CA PHE A 149 8.15 -2.59 -5.79
C PHE A 149 8.28 -1.66 -7.01
N LEU A 150 7.69 -0.47 -6.96
CA LEU A 150 7.78 0.53 -8.05
C LEU A 150 9.10 1.32 -8.03
N PHE A 151 9.83 1.29 -6.91
CA PHE A 151 11.03 2.08 -6.66
C PHE A 151 12.30 1.24 -6.54
N VAL A 152 12.23 -0.06 -6.84
CA VAL A 152 13.38 -0.98 -6.81
C VAL A 152 13.65 -1.51 -8.21
N ASP A 153 14.93 -1.76 -8.50
CA ASP A 153 15.32 -2.40 -9.75
C ASP A 153 14.78 -3.83 -9.83
N ASP A 154 14.53 -4.32 -11.04
CA ASP A 154 13.93 -5.64 -11.26
C ASP A 154 14.77 -6.77 -10.64
N ALA A 155 16.08 -6.63 -10.62
CA ALA A 155 16.99 -7.61 -10.02
C ALA A 155 16.92 -7.63 -8.48
N ASP A 156 16.56 -6.51 -7.88
CA ASP A 156 16.49 -6.31 -6.42
C ASP A 156 15.09 -6.58 -5.84
N LEU A 157 14.12 -6.92 -6.69
CA LEU A 157 12.77 -7.26 -6.22
C LEU A 157 12.80 -8.50 -5.34
N VAL A 158 12.50 -8.30 -4.06
CA VAL A 158 12.36 -9.39 -3.09
C VAL A 158 10.96 -9.97 -3.13
N ILE A 159 10.87 -11.26 -3.42
CA ILE A 159 9.60 -12.00 -3.35
C ILE A 159 9.42 -12.52 -1.92
N ASP A 160 8.32 -12.13 -1.28
CA ASP A 160 7.94 -12.63 0.04
C ASP A 160 7.82 -14.16 0.04
N GLY A 161 8.50 -14.82 0.98
CA GLY A 161 8.52 -16.29 1.05
C GLY A 161 7.13 -16.89 1.20
N ARG A 162 6.25 -16.29 2.02
CA ARG A 162 4.87 -16.75 2.18
C ARG A 162 4.03 -16.54 0.92
N ALA A 163 4.33 -15.50 0.15
CA ALA A 163 3.68 -15.26 -1.13
C ALA A 163 4.06 -16.33 -2.13
N ARG A 164 5.34 -16.68 -2.22
CA ARG A 164 5.87 -17.74 -3.06
C ARG A 164 5.30 -19.12 -2.67
N ASP A 165 5.31 -19.47 -1.40
CA ASP A 165 4.89 -20.77 -0.89
C ASP A 165 3.38 -21.05 -1.08
N ARG A 166 2.60 -20.01 -1.39
CA ARG A 166 1.17 -20.11 -1.71
C ARG A 166 0.87 -20.25 -3.21
N LEU A 167 1.88 -20.16 -4.06
CA LEU A 167 1.71 -20.41 -5.47
C LEU A 167 1.27 -21.87 -5.69
N LYS A 168 0.37 -22.06 -6.65
CA LYS A 168 -0.15 -23.38 -7.01
C LYS A 168 0.68 -23.99 -8.13
N ASP A 169 0.54 -25.29 -8.36
CA ASP A 169 1.24 -26.02 -9.42
C ASP A 169 1.01 -25.41 -10.82
N SER A 170 -0.17 -24.81 -11.03
CA SER A 170 -0.50 -24.07 -12.27
C SER A 170 0.21 -22.72 -12.43
N ALA A 171 1.01 -22.28 -11.46
CA ALA A 171 1.63 -20.94 -11.52
C ALA A 171 2.57 -20.79 -12.71
N ALA A 172 3.32 -21.83 -13.06
CA ALA A 172 4.21 -21.83 -14.22
C ALA A 172 3.44 -21.64 -15.52
N ASP A 173 2.36 -22.39 -15.73
CA ASP A 173 1.49 -22.28 -16.92
C ASP A 173 0.84 -20.90 -17.02
N VAL A 174 0.40 -20.34 -15.87
CA VAL A 174 -0.18 -19.00 -15.79
C VAL A 174 0.84 -17.94 -16.21
N LEU A 175 2.08 -18.04 -15.72
CA LEU A 175 3.14 -17.11 -16.09
C LEU A 175 3.50 -17.24 -17.57
N ASP A 176 3.63 -18.44 -18.09
CA ASP A 176 3.90 -18.68 -19.51
C ASP A 176 2.79 -18.13 -20.42
N ALA A 177 1.52 -18.34 -20.07
CA ALA A 177 0.39 -17.80 -20.80
C ALA A 177 0.33 -16.25 -20.72
N GLY A 178 0.58 -15.70 -19.53
CA GLY A 178 0.62 -14.26 -19.32
C GLY A 178 1.76 -13.58 -20.08
N ILE A 179 2.97 -14.12 -20.04
CA ILE A 179 4.13 -13.61 -20.79
C ILE A 179 3.82 -13.55 -22.28
N ARG A 180 3.34 -14.65 -22.87
CA ARG A 180 3.01 -14.68 -24.31
C ARG A 180 1.92 -13.68 -24.69
N ALA A 181 0.90 -13.51 -23.85
CA ALA A 181 -0.16 -12.54 -24.11
C ALA A 181 0.34 -11.11 -24.08
N LEU A 182 1.20 -10.79 -23.12
CA LEU A 182 1.74 -9.45 -22.94
C LEU A 182 2.82 -9.08 -23.97
N GLU A 183 3.61 -10.04 -24.44
CA GLU A 183 4.57 -9.84 -25.55
C GLU A 183 3.88 -9.50 -26.87
N GLY A 184 2.63 -9.89 -27.03
CA GLY A 184 1.82 -9.58 -28.22
C GLY A 184 1.14 -8.21 -28.18
N LEU A 185 1.20 -7.47 -27.06
CA LEU A 185 0.59 -6.14 -26.94
C LEU A 185 1.43 -5.07 -27.60
N ALA A 186 0.78 -4.20 -28.37
CA ALA A 186 1.39 -2.98 -28.86
C ALA A 186 1.58 -1.97 -27.71
N GLU A 187 2.49 -1.01 -27.88
CA GLU A 187 2.83 -0.03 -26.84
C GLU A 187 1.60 0.80 -26.40
N ASP A 188 0.76 1.21 -27.33
CA ASP A 188 -0.50 1.94 -27.06
C ASP A 188 -1.58 1.10 -26.37
N GLN A 189 -1.42 -0.24 -26.35
CA GLN A 189 -2.29 -1.16 -25.64
C GLN A 189 -1.79 -1.49 -24.23
N TRP A 190 -0.61 -1.00 -23.83
CA TRP A 190 -0.07 -1.18 -22.48
C TRP A 190 -0.76 -0.25 -21.49
N THR A 191 -2.05 -0.43 -21.36
CA THR A 191 -2.96 0.28 -20.45
C THR A 191 -3.62 -0.71 -19.53
N LYS A 192 -4.16 -0.24 -18.40
CA LYS A 192 -4.94 -1.06 -17.47
C LYS A 192 -5.94 -1.96 -18.19
N ASP A 193 -6.75 -1.41 -19.06
CA ASP A 193 -7.83 -2.16 -19.73
C ASP A 193 -7.24 -3.15 -20.74
N GLY A 194 -6.25 -2.76 -21.54
CA GLY A 194 -5.57 -3.66 -22.48
C GLY A 194 -4.86 -4.82 -21.81
N LEU A 195 -4.21 -4.56 -20.66
CA LEU A 195 -3.57 -5.59 -19.83
C LEU A 195 -4.61 -6.56 -19.25
N GLU A 196 -5.73 -6.04 -18.73
CA GLU A 196 -6.81 -6.87 -18.19
C GLU A 196 -7.42 -7.76 -19.25
N ASP A 197 -7.76 -7.20 -20.42
CA ASP A 197 -8.37 -7.94 -21.53
C ASP A 197 -7.44 -9.03 -22.05
N ALA A 198 -6.16 -8.73 -22.29
CA ALA A 198 -5.19 -9.70 -22.78
C ALA A 198 -4.98 -10.86 -21.79
N LEU A 199 -4.81 -10.55 -20.51
CA LEU A 199 -4.57 -11.56 -19.48
C LEU A 199 -5.84 -12.38 -19.16
N ARG A 200 -7.04 -11.78 -19.21
CA ARG A 200 -8.31 -12.52 -19.09
C ARG A 200 -8.48 -13.48 -20.24
N CYS A 201 -8.30 -13.01 -21.47
CA CYS A 201 -8.40 -13.85 -22.66
C CYS A 201 -7.43 -15.03 -22.62
N ALA A 202 -6.17 -14.79 -22.25
CA ALA A 202 -5.15 -15.83 -22.22
C ALA A 202 -5.36 -16.85 -21.09
N ILE A 203 -5.71 -16.41 -19.89
CA ILE A 203 -5.65 -17.24 -18.68
C ILE A 203 -7.05 -17.62 -18.18
N VAL A 204 -7.96 -16.64 -18.05
CA VAL A 204 -9.30 -16.91 -17.52
C VAL A 204 -10.18 -17.63 -18.53
N ASP A 205 -10.14 -17.20 -19.81
CA ASP A 205 -10.85 -17.87 -20.91
C ASP A 205 -10.09 -19.08 -21.46
N GLY A 206 -8.84 -19.27 -21.01
CA GLY A 206 -8.02 -20.45 -21.30
C GLY A 206 -7.33 -20.45 -22.66
N ARG A 207 -7.44 -19.41 -23.48
CA ARG A 207 -6.88 -19.42 -24.85
C ARG A 207 -5.36 -19.57 -24.90
N GLY A 208 -4.66 -19.17 -23.84
CA GLY A 208 -3.22 -19.31 -23.68
C GLY A 208 -2.80 -20.47 -22.75
N MET A 209 -3.76 -21.12 -22.11
CA MET A 209 -3.48 -22.16 -21.13
C MET A 209 -3.31 -23.56 -21.80
N PRO A 210 -2.48 -24.45 -21.23
CA PRO A 210 -2.40 -25.83 -21.67
C PRO A 210 -3.79 -26.49 -21.64
N GLY A 211 -4.13 -27.19 -22.75
CA GLY A 211 -5.43 -27.85 -22.88
C GLY A 211 -6.61 -26.93 -23.21
N GLY A 212 -6.39 -25.57 -23.25
CA GLY A 212 -7.45 -24.62 -23.56
C GLY A 212 -8.48 -24.41 -22.44
N GLU A 213 -8.21 -24.89 -21.23
CA GLU A 213 -9.10 -24.74 -20.09
C GLU A 213 -8.71 -23.48 -19.26
N GLY A 214 -9.68 -22.58 -19.11
CA GLY A 214 -9.52 -21.38 -18.31
C GLY A 214 -9.53 -21.67 -16.81
N ILE A 215 -8.95 -20.76 -16.03
CA ILE A 215 -8.94 -20.84 -14.56
C ILE A 215 -9.61 -19.62 -13.92
N LYS A 216 -10.06 -19.80 -12.68
CA LYS A 216 -10.75 -18.72 -11.93
C LYS A 216 -9.84 -17.50 -11.78
N PRO A 217 -10.36 -16.25 -11.90
CA PRO A 217 -9.58 -15.02 -11.83
C PRO A 217 -8.64 -14.92 -10.62
N ARG A 218 -9.09 -15.39 -9.46
CA ARG A 218 -8.27 -15.38 -8.24
C ARG A 218 -6.99 -16.23 -8.37
N LEU A 219 -7.05 -17.34 -9.11
CA LEU A 219 -5.90 -18.21 -9.36
C LEU A 219 -5.07 -17.71 -10.54
N ALA A 220 -5.73 -17.10 -11.53
CA ALA A 220 -5.11 -16.53 -12.71
C ALA A 220 -4.15 -15.37 -12.36
N PHE A 221 -4.61 -14.43 -11.54
CA PHE A 221 -3.86 -13.20 -11.28
C PHE A 221 -2.93 -13.26 -10.05
N GLY A 222 -3.04 -14.31 -9.23
CA GLY A 222 -2.17 -14.51 -8.07
C GLY A 222 -0.69 -14.60 -8.43
N PRO A 223 -0.27 -15.52 -9.31
CA PRO A 223 1.12 -15.65 -9.75
C PRO A 223 1.68 -14.39 -10.40
N LEU A 224 0.88 -13.71 -11.26
CA LEU A 224 1.27 -12.46 -11.90
C LEU A 224 1.52 -11.36 -10.85
N ARG A 225 0.64 -11.23 -9.86
CA ARG A 225 0.80 -10.29 -8.76
C ARG A 225 2.09 -10.53 -7.97
N VAL A 226 2.34 -11.77 -7.60
CA VAL A 226 3.57 -12.14 -6.88
C VAL A 226 4.82 -11.84 -7.71
N ALA A 227 4.80 -12.13 -9.02
CA ALA A 227 5.90 -11.82 -9.91
C ALA A 227 6.19 -10.31 -9.99
N VAL A 228 5.14 -9.50 -10.22
CA VAL A 228 5.27 -8.06 -10.44
C VAL A 228 5.61 -7.30 -9.16
N THR A 229 4.99 -7.66 -8.03
CA THR A 229 5.07 -6.88 -6.80
C THR A 229 5.86 -7.53 -5.67
N GLY A 230 6.23 -8.80 -5.81
CA GLY A 230 6.85 -9.61 -4.76
C GLY A 230 5.89 -10.05 -3.65
N ARG A 231 4.60 -9.66 -3.69
CA ARG A 231 3.65 -9.81 -2.57
C ARG A 231 2.28 -10.33 -3.02
N GLN A 232 1.51 -10.89 -2.07
CA GLN A 232 0.11 -11.27 -2.32
C GLN A 232 -0.86 -10.10 -2.20
N VAL A 233 -0.56 -9.15 -1.32
CA VAL A 233 -1.33 -7.93 -1.12
C VAL A 233 -0.54 -6.77 -1.73
N SER A 234 -1.16 -6.07 -2.67
CA SER A 234 -0.57 -4.96 -3.43
C SER A 234 -1.68 -4.04 -3.91
N PRO A 235 -1.35 -2.90 -4.53
CA PRO A 235 -2.32 -2.14 -5.31
C PRO A 235 -2.96 -3.00 -6.42
N PRO A 236 -3.98 -2.52 -7.12
CA PRO A 236 -4.57 -3.22 -8.25
C PRO A 236 -3.50 -3.61 -9.27
N LEU A 237 -3.58 -4.86 -9.79
CA LEU A 237 -2.51 -5.47 -10.59
C LEU A 237 -2.26 -4.74 -11.90
N PHE A 238 -3.32 -4.46 -12.66
CA PHE A 238 -3.20 -3.93 -14.02
C PHE A 238 -2.69 -2.48 -14.00
N GLU A 239 -3.20 -1.66 -13.07
CA GLU A 239 -2.70 -0.31 -12.83
C GLU A 239 -1.22 -0.33 -12.37
N SER A 240 -0.85 -1.30 -11.54
CA SER A 240 0.55 -1.49 -11.13
C SER A 240 1.47 -1.83 -12.29
N MET A 241 1.01 -2.69 -13.21
CA MET A 241 1.76 -3.06 -14.42
C MET A 241 1.85 -1.91 -15.42
N GLU A 242 0.80 -1.12 -15.57
CA GLU A 242 0.79 0.08 -16.40
C GLU A 242 1.85 1.09 -15.93
N ILE A 243 1.89 1.38 -14.60
CA ILE A 243 2.87 2.30 -14.00
C ILE A 243 4.30 1.75 -14.12
N LEU A 244 4.49 0.44 -13.91
CA LEU A 244 5.79 -0.22 -13.96
C LEU A 244 6.35 -0.25 -15.39
N GLY A 245 5.47 -0.40 -16.38
CA GLY A 245 5.79 -0.51 -17.79
C GLY A 245 6.06 -1.94 -18.27
N ALA A 246 6.10 -2.11 -19.60
CA ALA A 246 6.20 -3.41 -20.26
C ALA A 246 7.51 -4.15 -19.93
N SER A 247 8.63 -3.44 -20.06
CA SER A 247 9.97 -4.02 -19.86
C SER A 247 10.12 -4.67 -18.50
N SER A 248 9.88 -3.90 -17.42
CA SER A 248 10.01 -4.39 -16.05
C SER A 248 8.95 -5.44 -15.71
N SER A 249 7.69 -5.26 -16.15
CA SER A 249 6.66 -6.27 -15.91
C SER A 249 7.05 -7.62 -16.51
N LEU A 250 7.46 -7.66 -17.78
CA LEU A 250 7.89 -8.89 -18.44
C LEU A 250 9.16 -9.49 -17.82
N ALA A 251 10.14 -8.66 -17.48
CA ALA A 251 11.36 -9.12 -16.81
C ALA A 251 11.05 -9.85 -15.50
N ARG A 252 10.16 -9.28 -14.67
CA ARG A 252 9.76 -9.86 -13.37
C ARG A 252 8.92 -11.14 -13.54
N LEU A 253 8.02 -11.18 -14.51
CA LEU A 253 7.27 -12.39 -14.82
C LEU A 253 8.20 -13.54 -15.21
N ARG A 254 9.16 -13.29 -16.10
CA ARG A 254 10.18 -14.27 -16.51
C ARG A 254 11.06 -14.72 -15.34
N ALA A 255 11.51 -13.76 -14.51
CA ALA A 255 12.34 -14.06 -13.34
C ALA A 255 11.63 -14.96 -12.31
N LEU A 256 10.33 -14.79 -12.08
CA LEU A 256 9.58 -15.73 -11.24
C LEU A 256 9.38 -17.08 -11.96
N ARG A 257 9.07 -17.06 -13.26
CA ARG A 257 8.88 -18.28 -14.05
C ARG A 257 10.11 -19.20 -14.00
N ASP A 258 11.30 -18.61 -14.16
CA ASP A 258 12.57 -19.34 -14.13
C ASP A 258 12.86 -19.97 -12.75
N ARG A 259 12.36 -19.36 -11.67
CA ARG A 259 12.49 -19.90 -10.30
C ARG A 259 11.53 -21.03 -9.98
N LEU A 260 10.52 -21.26 -10.80
CA LEU A 260 9.53 -22.33 -10.60
C LEU A 260 9.89 -23.63 -11.36
N GLY A 261 10.88 -23.57 -12.22
CA GLY A 261 11.38 -24.74 -12.98
C GLY A 261 10.62 -24.97 -14.26
#